data_20a97bde1a434b11535e31e5a7c88031
#
_entry.id   20a97bde1a434b11535e31e5a7c88031
#
_cell.length_a   1.000
_cell.length_b   1.000
_cell.length_c   1.000
_cell.angle_alpha   90.00
_cell.angle_beta   90.00
_cell.angle_gamma   90.00
#
_symmetry.space_group_name_H-M   'P 1'
#
loop_
_entity.id
_entity.type
_entity.pdbx_description
1 polymer ?
#
loop_
_entity_poly.entity_id
_entity_poly.type
_entity_poly.pdbx_seq_one_letter_code
_entity_poly.pdbx_strand_id
1 'polypeptide(L)'
;MPRNETLGQRIRRVRQERGFSLARVSGPDFSRAFLNQVELGRSQPSTRVLRVIAGRLGTEVDYLLEGRLPGVERELAVEKARVLVARGDARRALAALGSAVESTEWPLGSDARLCQAEALSMLGREAEAQEVLGREKLLAGAHGDSHRLKRLRALEQGERFAFGADAVKAHLRLADQAQRAAKSHDALEHYRAARVLLEVRAAKDRRS
;
A
#
# COMPACT_ATOMS: atom_id res chain seq x y z
N MET A 1 4.90 -5.68 -16.18
CA MET A 1 4.32 -7.02 -15.94
C MET A 1 3.53 -7.44 -17.17
N PRO A 2 3.70 -8.66 -17.70
CA PRO A 2 2.82 -9.15 -18.75
C PRO A 2 1.39 -9.22 -18.17
N ARG A 3 0.46 -8.50 -18.80
CA ARG A 3 -0.94 -8.37 -18.32
C ARG A 3 -1.74 -9.69 -18.31
N ASN A 4 -1.15 -10.82 -18.72
CA ASN A 4 -1.81 -12.12 -18.85
C ASN A 4 -1.03 -13.30 -18.24
N GLU A 5 -0.26 -13.07 -17.16
CA GLU A 5 0.43 -14.17 -16.50
C GLU A 5 -0.57 -15.07 -15.77
N THR A 6 -0.57 -16.37 -16.09
CA THR A 6 -1.45 -17.35 -15.43
C THR A 6 -0.97 -17.68 -14.01
N LEU A 7 -1.86 -18.26 -13.17
CA LEU A 7 -1.52 -18.78 -11.84
C LEU A 7 -0.26 -19.64 -11.85
N GLY A 8 -0.21 -20.63 -12.76
CA GLY A 8 0.92 -21.58 -12.84
C GLY A 8 2.23 -20.87 -13.22
N GLN A 9 2.19 -19.96 -14.20
CA GLN A 9 3.35 -19.17 -14.58
C GLN A 9 3.86 -18.32 -13.43
N ARG A 10 2.96 -17.71 -12.65
CA ARG A 10 3.30 -16.90 -11.49
C ARG A 10 3.92 -17.71 -10.37
N ILE A 11 3.36 -18.89 -10.06
CA ILE A 11 3.97 -19.83 -9.10
C ILE A 11 5.38 -20.20 -9.54
N ARG A 12 5.57 -20.56 -10.82
CA ARG A 12 6.88 -20.91 -11.39
C ARG A 12 7.87 -19.76 -11.28
N ARG A 13 7.48 -18.55 -11.65
CA ARG A 13 8.33 -17.36 -11.59
C ARG A 13 8.77 -17.09 -10.16
N VAL A 14 7.83 -16.99 -9.20
CA VAL A 14 8.15 -16.75 -7.79
C VAL A 14 9.08 -17.83 -7.22
N ARG A 15 8.83 -19.09 -7.56
CA ARG A 15 9.70 -20.20 -7.16
C ARG A 15 11.14 -20.01 -7.69
N GLN A 16 11.29 -19.68 -8.97
CA GLN A 16 12.59 -19.48 -9.62
C GLN A 16 13.32 -18.25 -9.08
N GLU A 17 12.63 -17.12 -8.89
CA GLU A 17 13.19 -15.91 -8.30
C GLU A 17 13.77 -16.15 -6.90
N ARG A 18 13.20 -17.11 -6.16
CA ARG A 18 13.70 -17.51 -4.82
C ARG A 18 14.70 -18.66 -4.85
N GLY A 19 15.05 -19.15 -6.01
CA GLY A 19 15.98 -20.28 -6.15
C GLY A 19 15.45 -21.61 -5.59
N PHE A 20 14.11 -21.78 -5.50
CA PHE A 20 13.53 -22.98 -4.92
C PHE A 20 13.33 -24.08 -5.97
N SER A 21 13.68 -25.33 -5.60
CA SER A 21 13.38 -26.51 -6.41
C SER A 21 11.88 -26.88 -6.30
N LEU A 22 11.39 -27.64 -7.29
CA LEU A 22 10.03 -28.23 -7.19
C LEU A 22 9.88 -29.07 -5.92
N ALA A 23 10.92 -29.82 -5.54
CA ALA A 23 10.93 -30.65 -4.34
C ALA A 23 10.77 -29.83 -3.06
N ARG A 24 11.43 -28.65 -2.98
CA ARG A 24 11.34 -27.76 -1.83
C ARG A 24 9.92 -27.21 -1.66
N VAL A 25 9.27 -26.86 -2.74
CA VAL A 25 7.92 -26.28 -2.70
C VAL A 25 6.86 -27.37 -2.52
N SER A 26 7.03 -28.57 -3.11
CA SER A 26 6.05 -29.64 -2.93
C SER A 26 6.08 -30.25 -1.53
N GLY A 27 7.27 -30.42 -0.92
CA GLY A 27 7.43 -31.03 0.39
C GLY A 27 6.71 -32.37 0.52
N PRO A 28 6.13 -32.69 1.69
CA PRO A 28 5.36 -33.89 1.90
C PRO A 28 3.88 -33.80 1.47
N ASP A 29 3.35 -32.59 1.22
CA ASP A 29 1.91 -32.37 1.05
C ASP A 29 1.39 -32.75 -0.34
N PHE A 30 2.24 -32.68 -1.36
CA PHE A 30 1.89 -33.06 -2.75
C PHE A 30 3.13 -33.41 -3.55
N SER A 31 2.95 -34.12 -4.66
CA SER A 31 4.08 -34.57 -5.48
C SER A 31 4.70 -33.44 -6.31
N ARG A 32 6.01 -33.58 -6.61
CA ARG A 32 6.73 -32.69 -7.55
C ARG A 32 6.07 -32.69 -8.93
N ALA A 33 5.56 -33.85 -9.36
CA ALA A 33 4.86 -33.98 -10.63
C ALA A 33 3.58 -33.14 -10.65
N PHE A 34 2.80 -33.16 -9.56
CA PHE A 34 1.61 -32.33 -9.42
C PHE A 34 1.96 -30.83 -9.48
N LEU A 35 2.97 -30.38 -8.73
CA LEU A 35 3.38 -28.98 -8.79
C LEU A 35 3.81 -28.56 -10.19
N ASN A 36 4.54 -29.43 -10.90
CA ASN A 36 4.92 -29.16 -12.29
C ASN A 36 3.69 -29.04 -13.21
N GLN A 37 2.67 -29.88 -13.03
CA GLN A 37 1.42 -29.77 -13.80
C GLN A 37 0.68 -28.46 -13.49
N VAL A 38 0.69 -28.02 -12.24
CA VAL A 38 0.13 -26.71 -11.84
C VAL A 38 0.90 -25.57 -12.52
N GLU A 39 2.24 -25.59 -12.48
CA GLU A 39 3.08 -24.57 -13.12
C GLU A 39 2.88 -24.50 -14.65
N LEU A 40 2.56 -25.63 -15.27
CA LEU A 40 2.24 -25.71 -16.70
C LEU A 40 0.78 -25.37 -17.03
N GLY A 41 -0.04 -25.06 -16.02
CA GLY A 41 -1.47 -24.77 -16.19
C GLY A 41 -2.32 -26.00 -16.55
N ARG A 42 -1.79 -27.23 -16.37
CA ARG A 42 -2.45 -28.50 -16.68
C ARG A 42 -3.25 -29.09 -15.52
N SER A 43 -3.04 -28.55 -14.32
CA SER A 43 -3.79 -28.91 -13.11
C SER A 43 -4.09 -27.63 -12.32
N GLN A 44 -5.27 -27.62 -11.68
CA GLN A 44 -5.65 -26.55 -10.76
C GLN A 44 -5.46 -27.02 -9.32
N PRO A 45 -4.70 -26.28 -8.48
CA PRO A 45 -4.56 -26.60 -7.08
C PRO A 45 -5.84 -26.23 -6.32
N SER A 46 -6.21 -27.05 -5.33
CA SER A 46 -7.25 -26.66 -4.38
C SER A 46 -6.79 -25.46 -3.55
N THR A 47 -7.73 -24.73 -2.93
CA THR A 47 -7.41 -23.58 -2.05
C THR A 47 -6.46 -23.99 -0.92
N ARG A 48 -6.61 -25.21 -0.37
CA ARG A 48 -5.70 -25.75 0.65
C ARG A 48 -4.27 -25.89 0.13
N VAL A 49 -4.11 -26.50 -1.04
CA VAL A 49 -2.79 -26.67 -1.68
C VAL A 49 -2.18 -25.33 -2.05
N LEU A 50 -3.00 -24.40 -2.54
CA LEU A 50 -2.53 -23.05 -2.90
C LEU A 50 -2.00 -22.29 -1.67
N ARG A 51 -2.64 -22.42 -0.50
CA ARG A 51 -2.13 -21.86 0.76
C ARG A 51 -0.79 -22.46 1.16
N VAL A 52 -0.60 -23.77 0.98
CA VAL A 52 0.69 -24.43 1.26
C VAL A 52 1.77 -23.92 0.30
N ILE A 53 1.46 -23.82 -1.00
CA ILE A 53 2.38 -23.26 -2.01
C ILE A 53 2.76 -21.82 -1.64
N ALA A 54 1.78 -20.97 -1.35
CA ALA A 54 1.98 -19.58 -0.99
C ALA A 54 2.88 -19.44 0.26
N GLY A 55 2.58 -20.18 1.32
CA GLY A 55 3.38 -20.20 2.55
C GLY A 55 4.83 -20.62 2.32
N ARG A 56 5.08 -21.68 1.50
CA ARG A 56 6.43 -22.15 1.17
C ARG A 56 7.18 -21.19 0.26
N LEU A 57 6.46 -20.52 -0.61
CA LEU A 57 7.01 -19.45 -1.43
C LEU A 57 7.16 -18.14 -0.65
N GLY A 58 6.67 -18.04 0.60
CA GLY A 58 6.65 -16.81 1.40
C GLY A 58 5.90 -15.68 0.71
N THR A 59 4.79 -15.96 0.05
CA THR A 59 3.92 -15.01 -0.61
C THR A 59 2.48 -15.24 -0.17
N GLU A 60 1.58 -14.36 -0.59
CA GLU A 60 0.16 -14.47 -0.28
C GLU A 60 -0.60 -15.22 -1.39
N VAL A 61 -1.71 -15.89 -1.01
CA VAL A 61 -2.58 -16.60 -1.96
C VAL A 61 -3.13 -15.61 -3.01
N ASP A 62 -3.54 -14.42 -2.57
CA ASP A 62 -4.10 -13.38 -3.44
C ASP A 62 -3.09 -12.93 -4.49
N TYR A 63 -1.81 -12.83 -4.10
CA TYR A 63 -0.76 -12.55 -5.08
C TYR A 63 -0.62 -13.66 -6.11
N LEU A 64 -0.71 -14.93 -5.71
CA LEU A 64 -0.66 -16.04 -6.66
C LEU A 64 -1.87 -16.05 -7.58
N LEU A 65 -3.06 -15.74 -7.08
CA LEU A 65 -4.30 -15.72 -7.87
C LEU A 65 -4.37 -14.54 -8.82
N GLU A 66 -4.13 -13.34 -8.32
CA GLU A 66 -4.40 -12.07 -9.02
C GLU A 66 -3.15 -11.41 -9.58
N GLY A 67 -1.94 -11.80 -9.14
CA GLY A 67 -0.68 -11.17 -9.52
C GLY A 67 -0.43 -9.83 -8.83
N ARG A 68 -1.24 -9.49 -7.86
CA ARG A 68 -1.18 -8.25 -7.08
C ARG A 68 -1.60 -8.51 -5.63
N LEU A 69 -1.23 -7.62 -4.75
CA LEU A 69 -1.62 -7.60 -3.35
C LEU A 69 -2.53 -6.38 -3.14
N PRO A 70 -3.86 -6.50 -3.27
CA PRO A 70 -4.75 -5.35 -3.23
C PRO A 70 -4.60 -4.54 -1.94
N GLY A 71 -4.36 -5.19 -0.80
CA GLY A 71 -4.10 -4.52 0.48
C GLY A 71 -2.81 -3.69 0.44
N VAL A 72 -1.70 -4.29 0.00
CA VAL A 72 -0.40 -3.61 -0.11
C VAL A 72 -0.44 -2.48 -1.14
N GLU A 73 -1.15 -2.68 -2.26
CA GLU A 73 -1.31 -1.63 -3.28
C GLU A 73 -2.11 -0.43 -2.75
N ARG A 74 -3.18 -0.68 -1.98
CA ARG A 74 -3.94 0.38 -1.31
C ARG A 74 -3.10 1.11 -0.26
N GLU A 75 -2.36 0.38 0.57
CA GLU A 75 -1.46 0.96 1.55
C GLU A 75 -0.37 1.81 0.89
N LEU A 76 0.23 1.30 -0.19
CA LEU A 76 1.19 2.03 -1.01
C LEU A 76 0.60 3.31 -1.58
N ALA A 77 -0.64 3.26 -2.08
CA ALA A 77 -1.34 4.43 -2.61
C ALA A 77 -1.51 5.51 -1.52
N VAL A 78 -1.90 5.11 -0.31
CA VAL A 78 -2.07 6.02 0.83
C VAL A 78 -0.74 6.64 1.25
N GLU A 79 0.32 5.85 1.43
CA GLU A 79 1.63 6.39 1.84
C GLU A 79 2.23 7.31 0.77
N LYS A 80 2.08 6.96 -0.51
CA LYS A 80 2.48 7.83 -1.62
C LYS A 80 1.71 9.15 -1.60
N ALA A 81 0.40 9.10 -1.40
CA ALA A 81 -0.43 10.30 -1.34
C ALA A 81 -0.06 11.19 -0.16
N ARG A 82 0.17 10.61 1.04
CA ARG A 82 0.65 11.34 2.22
C ARG A 82 1.93 12.12 1.94
N VAL A 83 2.90 11.49 1.28
CA VAL A 83 4.15 12.15 0.89
C VAL A 83 3.91 13.29 -0.12
N LEU A 84 2.99 13.08 -1.08
CA LEU A 84 2.66 14.09 -2.09
C LEU A 84 1.93 15.30 -1.48
N VAL A 85 0.94 15.07 -0.61
CA VAL A 85 0.28 16.13 0.18
C VAL A 85 1.33 16.92 0.91
N ALA A 86 2.13 16.21 1.56
CA ALA A 86 3.20 16.73 2.34
C ALA A 86 4.19 17.62 1.56
N ARG A 87 4.41 17.38 0.30
CA ARG A 87 5.21 18.19 -0.62
C ARG A 87 4.45 19.33 -1.31
N GLY A 88 3.17 19.49 -1.00
CA GLY A 88 2.31 20.48 -1.65
C GLY A 88 1.72 20.03 -2.99
N ASP A 89 1.91 18.76 -3.39
CA ASP A 89 1.44 18.24 -4.67
C ASP A 89 0.06 17.54 -4.52
N ALA A 90 -0.92 18.35 -4.17
CA ALA A 90 -2.27 17.87 -3.87
C ALA A 90 -2.95 17.19 -5.05
N ARG A 91 -2.73 17.65 -6.29
CA ARG A 91 -3.34 17.03 -7.49
C ARG A 91 -2.83 15.61 -7.70
N ARG A 92 -1.51 15.41 -7.57
CA ARG A 92 -0.92 14.07 -7.69
C ARG A 92 -1.27 13.19 -6.51
N ALA A 93 -1.47 13.76 -5.31
CA ALA A 93 -1.93 13.01 -4.16
C ALA A 93 -3.31 12.42 -4.39
N LEU A 94 -4.29 13.20 -4.86
CA LEU A 94 -5.62 12.70 -5.21
C LEU A 94 -5.56 11.60 -6.28
N ALA A 95 -4.74 11.79 -7.31
CA ALA A 95 -4.56 10.77 -8.35
C ALA A 95 -3.92 9.48 -7.79
N ALA A 96 -2.99 9.59 -6.83
CA ALA A 96 -2.33 8.44 -6.23
C ALA A 96 -3.26 7.61 -5.33
N LEU A 97 -4.22 8.24 -4.65
CA LEU A 97 -5.18 7.56 -3.79
C LEU A 97 -6.07 6.59 -4.57
N GLY A 98 -6.50 6.96 -5.79
CA GLY A 98 -7.34 6.10 -6.63
C GLY A 98 -8.52 5.51 -5.86
N SER A 99 -8.70 4.18 -5.95
CA SER A 99 -9.76 3.44 -5.26
C SER A 99 -9.50 3.22 -3.75
N ALA A 100 -8.34 3.61 -3.21
CA ALA A 100 -8.08 3.44 -1.78
C ALA A 100 -9.06 4.23 -0.89
N VAL A 101 -9.64 5.32 -1.40
CA VAL A 101 -10.66 6.12 -0.69
C VAL A 101 -11.98 5.38 -0.52
N GLU A 102 -12.27 4.40 -1.38
CA GLU A 102 -13.48 3.57 -1.32
C GLU A 102 -13.33 2.39 -0.35
N SER A 103 -12.12 2.17 0.17
CA SER A 103 -11.86 1.06 1.08
C SER A 103 -12.66 1.20 2.37
N THR A 104 -13.34 0.11 2.75
CA THR A 104 -14.03 -0.02 4.04
C THR A 104 -13.14 -0.57 5.15
N GLU A 105 -11.91 -1.00 4.81
CA GLU A 105 -10.94 -1.53 5.79
C GLU A 105 -10.48 -0.45 6.75
N TRP A 106 -10.69 -0.68 8.05
CA TRP A 106 -10.18 0.19 9.10
C TRP A 106 -8.76 -0.26 9.51
N PRO A 107 -7.79 0.66 9.68
CA PRO A 107 -7.86 2.12 9.54
C PRO A 107 -7.53 2.64 8.13
N LEU A 108 -7.19 1.79 7.18
CA LEU A 108 -6.61 2.14 5.88
C LEU A 108 -7.52 3.07 5.05
N GLY A 109 -8.80 2.73 4.93
CA GLY A 109 -9.76 3.55 4.20
C GLY A 109 -9.93 4.94 4.81
N SER A 110 -9.98 5.02 6.15
CA SER A 110 -10.01 6.29 6.86
C SER A 110 -8.74 7.12 6.62
N ASP A 111 -7.57 6.48 6.59
CA ASP A 111 -6.31 7.13 6.28
C ASP A 111 -6.26 7.70 4.86
N ALA A 112 -6.84 6.98 3.91
CA ALA A 112 -6.97 7.45 2.53
C ALA A 112 -7.87 8.70 2.45
N ARG A 113 -9.04 8.68 3.11
CA ARG A 113 -9.99 9.79 3.10
C ARG A 113 -9.49 11.01 3.87
N LEU A 114 -8.74 10.84 4.96
CA LEU A 114 -8.08 11.97 5.61
C LEU A 114 -7.04 12.63 4.69
N CYS A 115 -6.26 11.84 3.99
CA CYS A 115 -5.31 12.36 3.01
C CYS A 115 -6.02 13.04 1.83
N GLN A 116 -7.17 12.51 1.41
CA GLN A 116 -8.03 13.14 0.40
C GLN A 116 -8.53 14.51 0.86
N ALA A 117 -9.06 14.62 2.07
CA ALA A 117 -9.58 15.88 2.61
C ALA A 117 -8.47 16.94 2.69
N GLU A 118 -7.28 16.56 3.14
CA GLU A 118 -6.12 17.44 3.20
C GLU A 118 -5.73 17.95 1.79
N ALA A 119 -5.69 17.05 0.80
CA ALA A 119 -5.40 17.43 -0.59
C ALA A 119 -6.48 18.32 -1.20
N LEU A 120 -7.77 18.07 -0.89
CA LEU A 120 -8.89 18.90 -1.36
C LEU A 120 -8.81 20.32 -0.78
N SER A 121 -8.55 20.45 0.52
CA SER A 121 -8.35 21.75 1.17
C SER A 121 -7.18 22.54 0.56
N MET A 122 -6.06 21.85 0.27
CA MET A 122 -4.92 22.49 -0.43
C MET A 122 -5.26 23.02 -1.83
N LEU A 123 -6.26 22.45 -2.48
CA LEU A 123 -6.76 22.88 -3.79
C LEU A 123 -7.86 23.93 -3.71
N GLY A 124 -8.23 24.39 -2.50
CA GLY A 124 -9.35 25.32 -2.28
C GLY A 124 -10.73 24.69 -2.42
N ARG A 125 -10.82 23.35 -2.46
CA ARG A 125 -12.09 22.59 -2.55
C ARG A 125 -12.63 22.31 -1.15
N GLU A 126 -12.86 23.38 -0.39
CA GLU A 126 -13.14 23.31 1.05
C GLU A 126 -14.44 22.59 1.37
N ALA A 127 -15.51 22.80 0.58
CA ALA A 127 -16.78 22.13 0.79
C ALA A 127 -16.68 20.59 0.72
N GLU A 128 -15.93 20.09 -0.25
CA GLU A 128 -15.69 18.66 -0.42
C GLU A 128 -14.79 18.10 0.69
N ALA A 129 -13.78 18.87 1.11
CA ALA A 129 -12.93 18.49 2.22
C ALA A 129 -13.75 18.35 3.52
N GLN A 130 -14.63 19.29 3.82
CA GLN A 130 -15.48 19.30 5.01
C GLN A 130 -16.47 18.12 5.00
N GLU A 131 -17.03 17.77 3.84
CA GLU A 131 -17.91 16.61 3.72
C GLU A 131 -17.17 15.31 4.10
N VAL A 132 -15.95 15.13 3.60
CA VAL A 132 -15.09 13.97 3.93
C VAL A 132 -14.74 13.96 5.42
N LEU A 133 -14.30 15.09 5.97
CA LEU A 133 -13.92 15.20 7.39
C LEU A 133 -15.10 14.91 8.31
N GLY A 134 -16.29 15.40 7.98
CA GLY A 134 -17.52 15.15 8.76
C GLY A 134 -17.85 13.66 8.85
N ARG A 135 -17.78 12.93 7.73
CA ARG A 135 -17.98 11.47 7.70
C ARG A 135 -16.92 10.73 8.52
N GLU A 136 -15.65 11.11 8.37
CA GLU A 136 -14.55 10.46 9.08
C GLU A 136 -14.59 10.70 10.59
N LYS A 137 -15.11 11.85 11.02
CA LYS A 137 -15.30 12.18 12.44
C LYS A 137 -16.28 11.22 13.13
N LEU A 138 -17.38 10.90 12.44
CA LEU A 138 -18.37 9.92 12.93
C LEU A 138 -17.73 8.51 13.02
N LEU A 139 -17.00 8.10 11.98
CA LEU A 139 -16.35 6.79 11.96
C LEU A 139 -15.26 6.68 13.04
N ALA A 140 -14.41 7.69 13.19
CA ALA A 140 -13.37 7.71 14.23
C ALA A 140 -13.98 7.69 15.64
N GLY A 141 -15.11 8.37 15.83
CA GLY A 141 -15.87 8.30 17.08
C GLY A 141 -16.42 6.91 17.36
N ALA A 142 -17.01 6.25 16.37
CA ALA A 142 -17.51 4.88 16.48
C ALA A 142 -16.42 3.85 16.80
N HIS A 143 -15.21 4.06 16.30
CA HIS A 143 -14.03 3.21 16.59
C HIS A 143 -13.28 3.62 17.88
N GLY A 144 -13.67 4.69 18.56
CA GLY A 144 -12.98 5.18 19.75
C GLY A 144 -11.54 5.68 19.49
N ASP A 145 -11.20 6.04 18.24
CA ASP A 145 -9.85 6.44 17.83
C ASP A 145 -9.58 7.92 18.19
N SER A 146 -9.13 8.14 19.42
CA SER A 146 -8.83 9.48 19.95
C SER A 146 -7.68 10.17 19.20
N HIS A 147 -6.70 9.42 18.69
CA HIS A 147 -5.58 9.96 17.93
C HIS A 147 -6.06 10.52 16.58
N ARG A 148 -6.92 9.79 15.92
CA ARG A 148 -7.53 10.21 14.65
C ARG A 148 -8.45 11.40 14.82
N LEU A 149 -9.23 11.44 15.90
CA LEU A 149 -10.06 12.60 16.23
C LEU A 149 -9.23 13.88 16.47
N LYS A 150 -8.04 13.77 17.07
CA LYS A 150 -7.10 14.91 17.20
C LYS A 150 -6.61 15.37 15.82
N ARG A 151 -6.24 14.43 14.95
CA ARG A 151 -5.79 14.76 13.59
C ARG A 151 -6.89 15.43 12.77
N LEU A 152 -8.13 14.94 12.88
CA LEU A 152 -9.29 15.58 12.23
C LEU A 152 -9.47 17.03 12.67
N ARG A 153 -9.38 17.31 13.98
CA ARG A 153 -9.47 18.69 14.50
C ARG A 153 -8.35 19.58 13.97
N ALA A 154 -7.13 19.08 13.89
CA ALA A 154 -6.00 19.81 13.32
C ALA A 154 -6.23 20.18 11.85
N LEU A 155 -6.76 19.25 11.06
CA LEU A 155 -7.12 19.50 9.66
C LEU A 155 -8.28 20.50 9.52
N GLU A 156 -9.31 20.42 10.37
CA GLU A 156 -10.41 21.39 10.44
C GLU A 156 -9.89 22.82 10.76
N GLN A 157 -8.79 22.94 11.51
CA GLN A 157 -8.14 24.21 11.88
C GLN A 157 -7.13 24.70 10.83
N GLY A 158 -6.96 23.97 9.74
CA GLY A 158 -6.03 24.32 8.66
C GLY A 158 -4.56 24.12 9.00
N GLU A 159 -4.23 23.33 10.01
CA GLU A 159 -2.86 23.00 10.34
C GLU A 159 -2.24 22.14 9.24
N ARG A 160 -1.15 22.65 8.64
CA ARG A 160 -0.41 21.98 7.56
C ARG A 160 1.00 21.65 8.01
N PHE A 161 1.52 20.53 7.52
CA PHE A 161 2.88 20.12 7.82
C PHE A 161 3.85 20.59 6.73
N ALA A 162 4.96 21.23 7.14
CA ALA A 162 5.99 21.76 6.23
C ALA A 162 7.14 20.76 6.01
N PHE A 163 7.82 20.85 4.85
CA PHE A 163 8.76 19.86 4.36
C PHE A 163 10.15 20.37 4.03
N GLY A 164 11.09 19.48 4.04
CA GLY A 164 12.39 19.59 3.41
C GLY A 164 13.31 18.38 3.66
N ALA A 165 14.07 17.94 2.71
CA ALA A 165 15.48 17.59 2.70
C ALA A 165 15.86 16.42 1.77
N ASP A 166 17.18 16.25 1.52
CA ASP A 166 17.73 15.33 0.53
C ASP A 166 17.48 13.83 0.85
N ALA A 167 17.42 13.46 2.14
CA ALA A 167 17.08 12.09 2.56
C ALA A 167 15.67 11.68 2.10
N VAL A 168 14.68 12.59 2.21
CA VAL A 168 13.32 12.34 1.69
C VAL A 168 13.35 12.13 0.18
N LYS A 169 14.10 12.97 -0.55
CA LYS A 169 14.24 12.81 -2.01
C LYS A 169 14.89 11.48 -2.38
N ALA A 170 15.88 11.01 -1.60
CA ALA A 170 16.52 9.73 -1.82
C ALA A 170 15.53 8.56 -1.65
N HIS A 171 14.76 8.52 -0.55
CA HIS A 171 13.74 7.51 -0.34
C HIS A 171 12.65 7.54 -1.41
N LEU A 172 12.22 8.72 -1.87
CA LEU A 172 11.25 8.83 -2.94
C LEU A 172 11.74 8.28 -4.28
N ARG A 173 13.00 8.52 -4.62
CA ARG A 173 13.62 7.93 -5.83
C ARG A 173 13.65 6.40 -5.75
N LEU A 174 14.03 5.85 -4.58
CA LEU A 174 14.05 4.41 -4.36
C LEU A 174 12.64 3.82 -4.40
N ALA A 175 11.65 4.49 -3.82
CA ALA A 175 10.25 4.09 -3.90
C ALA A 175 9.74 4.04 -5.34
N ASP A 176 9.99 5.09 -6.13
CA ASP A 176 9.60 5.14 -7.54
C ASP A 176 10.32 4.06 -8.38
N GLN A 177 11.59 3.79 -8.08
CA GLN A 177 12.34 2.72 -8.73
C GLN A 177 11.77 1.34 -8.38
N ALA A 178 11.45 1.09 -7.11
CA ALA A 178 10.84 -0.15 -6.65
C ALA A 178 9.44 -0.35 -7.28
N GLN A 179 8.63 0.72 -7.39
CA GLN A 179 7.33 0.66 -8.07
C GLN A 179 7.46 0.26 -9.54
N ARG A 180 8.42 0.86 -10.27
CA ARG A 180 8.69 0.51 -11.68
C ARG A 180 9.13 -0.94 -11.84
N ALA A 181 9.85 -1.48 -10.84
CA ALA A 181 10.27 -2.87 -10.77
C ALA A 181 9.18 -3.81 -10.24
N ALA A 182 7.95 -3.31 -9.98
CA ALA A 182 6.83 -4.03 -9.39
C ALA A 182 7.13 -4.67 -8.02
N LYS A 183 8.04 -4.07 -7.25
CA LYS A 183 8.40 -4.45 -5.90
C LYS A 183 7.60 -3.61 -4.90
N SER A 184 6.31 -3.94 -4.75
CA SER A 184 5.37 -3.12 -3.97
C SER A 184 5.74 -2.99 -2.49
N HIS A 185 6.27 -4.04 -1.87
CA HIS A 185 6.75 -3.98 -0.48
C HIS A 185 7.95 -3.03 -0.31
N ASP A 186 8.96 -3.14 -1.19
CA ASP A 186 10.14 -2.26 -1.12
C ASP A 186 9.72 -0.80 -1.33
N ALA A 187 8.79 -0.55 -2.26
CA ALA A 187 8.25 0.78 -2.50
C ALA A 187 7.52 1.33 -1.26
N LEU A 188 6.69 0.50 -0.61
CA LEU A 188 5.96 0.87 0.59
C LEU A 188 6.92 1.24 1.73
N GLU A 189 7.96 0.46 1.97
CA GLU A 189 8.97 0.75 2.99
C GLU A 189 9.68 2.09 2.74
N HIS A 190 10.02 2.38 1.49
CA HIS A 190 10.64 3.66 1.15
C HIS A 190 9.69 4.85 1.30
N TYR A 191 8.40 4.71 0.97
CA TYR A 191 7.41 5.78 1.22
C TYR A 191 7.18 5.98 2.72
N ARG A 192 7.11 4.91 3.53
CA ARG A 192 7.03 5.00 5.00
C ARG A 192 8.23 5.73 5.58
N ALA A 193 9.45 5.38 5.16
CA ALA A 193 10.66 6.06 5.60
C ALA A 193 10.68 7.55 5.23
N ALA A 194 10.27 7.89 4.01
CA ALA A 194 10.13 9.28 3.59
C ALA A 194 9.12 10.04 4.47
N ARG A 195 7.97 9.43 4.78
CA ARG A 195 6.95 10.03 5.66
C ARG A 195 7.49 10.29 7.06
N VAL A 196 8.14 9.31 7.68
CA VAL A 196 8.72 9.46 9.04
C VAL A 196 9.73 10.60 9.08
N LEU A 197 10.61 10.71 8.08
CA LEU A 197 11.57 11.82 8.00
C LEU A 197 10.89 13.18 7.89
N LEU A 198 9.76 13.26 7.20
CA LEU A 198 8.96 14.46 7.07
C LEU A 198 8.30 14.84 8.40
N GLU A 199 7.70 13.88 9.11
CA GLU A 199 7.05 14.07 10.41
C GLU A 199 8.05 14.53 11.50
N VAL A 200 9.24 13.93 11.55
CA VAL A 200 10.30 14.29 12.51
C VAL A 200 10.76 15.74 12.31
N ARG A 201 10.89 16.20 11.07
CA ARG A 201 11.29 17.56 10.78
C ARG A 201 10.21 18.56 11.18
N ALA A 202 8.95 18.29 10.85
CA ALA A 202 7.84 19.15 11.25
C ALA A 202 7.72 19.29 12.77
N ALA A 203 8.11 18.27 13.53
CA ALA A 203 8.17 18.34 15.00
C ALA A 203 9.34 19.17 15.53
N LYS A 204 10.46 19.23 14.79
CA LYS A 204 11.63 20.09 15.14
C LYS A 204 11.33 21.57 14.86
N ASP A 205 10.77 21.88 13.71
CA ASP A 205 10.48 23.26 13.31
C ASP A 205 9.42 23.92 14.23
N ARG A 206 8.59 23.14 14.92
CA ARG A 206 7.61 23.61 15.92
C ARG A 206 8.22 23.91 17.30
N ARG A 207 9.44 23.47 17.56
CA ARG A 207 10.14 23.68 18.85
C ARG A 207 11.19 24.79 18.78
N SER A 208 11.44 25.32 17.59
CA SER A 208 12.35 26.45 17.33
C SER A 208 11.57 27.74 17.16
#